data_1dd73fcc6129fba55534d52f2e08ccd1
#
_entry.id   1dd73fcc6129fba55534d52f2e08ccd1
#
_cell.length_a   1.000
_cell.length_b   1.000
_cell.length_c   1.000
_cell.angle_alpha   90.00
_cell.angle_beta   90.00
_cell.angle_gamma   90.00
#
_symmetry.space_group_name_H-M   'P 1'
#
loop_
_entity.id
_entity.type
_entity.pdbx_description
1 polymer ?
#
loop_
_entity_poly.entity_id
_entity_poly.type
_entity_poly.pdbx_seq_one_letter_code
_entity_poly.pdbx_strand_id
1 'polypeptide(L)'
;MFGNLTPVVKNLLIVNIVVLIVQQFLGLDFIDWFGLRYIFADSFRPYQFITHLFVHGSFWHLFGNMFALFIFGPMLERVWGAQRFLLFYLITGLGASLLYSAVNFYEINQMENAAREVIENPAPNEFAVYVKDYADYAYPQLESFLGQYYDNPNNSSLIAQSKQYASQLVDRKENIPMVGASGAVFGILMAFGLLFPNTELFLLFFPFPIKAKYFVLFYGLYELWTGFDRVPGDNVAHFAHLGGMLFAFILVRLWRNKQNTFY
;
A
#
# COMPACT_ATOMS: atom_id res chain seq x y z
N MET A 1 2.73 -31.50 1.77
CA MET A 1 2.02 -30.26 2.11
C MET A 1 1.72 -29.37 0.90
N PHE A 2 2.34 -29.60 -0.24
CA PHE A 2 2.14 -28.85 -1.51
C PHE A 2 1.20 -29.56 -2.49
N GLY A 3 0.08 -30.07 -1.99
CA GLY A 3 -0.94 -30.67 -2.85
C GLY A 3 -1.60 -29.59 -3.73
N ASN A 4 -1.72 -29.89 -5.00
CA ASN A 4 -2.31 -29.17 -6.12
C ASN A 4 -2.87 -27.77 -5.82
N LEU A 5 -2.29 -26.75 -6.46
CA LEU A 5 -2.81 -25.38 -6.48
C LEU A 5 -4.30 -25.40 -6.85
N THR A 6 -5.07 -24.64 -6.10
CA THR A 6 -6.49 -24.43 -6.39
C THR A 6 -6.67 -23.49 -7.59
N PRO A 7 -7.77 -23.58 -8.34
CA PRO A 7 -7.93 -22.91 -9.63
C PRO A 7 -7.76 -21.39 -9.57
N VAL A 8 -8.36 -20.71 -8.58
CA VAL A 8 -8.29 -19.24 -8.50
C VAL A 8 -6.90 -18.78 -8.06
N VAL A 9 -6.31 -19.44 -7.05
CA VAL A 9 -4.92 -19.14 -6.64
C VAL A 9 -3.97 -19.30 -7.83
N LYS A 10 -4.08 -20.42 -8.58
CA LYS A 10 -3.26 -20.64 -9.77
C LYS A 10 -3.41 -19.51 -10.80
N ASN A 11 -4.65 -19.11 -11.10
CA ASN A 11 -4.92 -18.07 -12.08
C ASN A 11 -4.39 -16.71 -11.62
N LEU A 12 -4.57 -16.34 -10.34
CA LEU A 12 -4.04 -15.11 -9.78
C LEU A 12 -2.50 -15.07 -9.83
N LEU A 13 -1.83 -16.19 -9.50
CA LEU A 13 -0.38 -16.31 -9.64
C LEU A 13 0.07 -16.07 -11.08
N ILE A 14 -0.56 -16.76 -12.04
CA ILE A 14 -0.22 -16.64 -13.47
C ILE A 14 -0.42 -15.20 -13.96
N VAL A 15 -1.57 -14.59 -13.68
CA VAL A 15 -1.86 -13.22 -14.14
C VAL A 15 -0.82 -12.23 -13.62
N ASN A 16 -0.52 -12.27 -12.31
CA ASN A 16 0.46 -11.35 -11.73
C ASN A 16 1.88 -11.55 -12.29
N ILE A 17 2.29 -12.80 -12.49
CA ILE A 17 3.60 -13.12 -13.09
C ILE A 17 3.65 -12.64 -14.55
N VAL A 18 2.61 -12.90 -15.33
CA VAL A 18 2.53 -12.48 -16.74
C VAL A 18 2.55 -10.96 -16.85
N VAL A 19 1.81 -10.24 -16.01
CA VAL A 19 1.80 -8.78 -16.00
C VAL A 19 3.20 -8.22 -15.73
N LEU A 20 3.93 -8.74 -14.73
CA LEU A 20 5.31 -8.27 -14.47
C LEU A 20 6.24 -8.60 -15.63
N ILE A 21 6.14 -9.80 -16.23
CA ILE A 21 6.95 -10.19 -17.39
C ILE A 21 6.69 -9.23 -18.55
N VAL A 22 5.44 -8.98 -18.89
CA VAL A 22 5.06 -8.06 -19.99
C VAL A 22 5.57 -6.64 -19.71
N GLN A 23 5.41 -6.15 -18.48
CA GLN A 23 5.94 -4.85 -18.05
C GLN A 23 7.44 -4.74 -18.26
N GLN A 24 8.21 -5.75 -17.88
CA GLN A 24 9.68 -5.74 -17.96
C GLN A 24 10.19 -5.92 -19.41
N PHE A 25 9.60 -6.84 -20.16
CA PHE A 25 10.09 -7.15 -21.52
C PHE A 25 9.65 -6.13 -22.57
N LEU A 26 8.46 -5.54 -22.43
CA LEU A 26 7.97 -4.55 -23.41
C LEU A 26 8.31 -3.11 -23.02
N GLY A 27 8.91 -2.87 -21.85
CA GLY A 27 9.22 -1.52 -21.37
C GLY A 27 7.96 -0.65 -21.19
N LEU A 28 6.80 -1.27 -20.95
CA LEU A 28 5.53 -0.56 -20.75
C LEU A 28 5.40 -0.08 -19.32
N ASP A 29 5.01 1.17 -19.14
CA ASP A 29 4.81 1.75 -17.80
C ASP A 29 3.43 1.39 -17.22
N PHE A 30 3.25 0.11 -16.86
CA PHE A 30 2.03 -0.37 -16.24
C PHE A 30 1.80 0.25 -14.86
N ILE A 31 2.86 0.67 -14.17
CA ILE A 31 2.75 1.35 -12.88
C ILE A 31 2.03 2.68 -13.07
N ASP A 32 2.41 3.44 -14.10
CA ASP A 32 1.79 4.71 -14.42
C ASP A 32 0.33 4.57 -14.86
N TRP A 33 0.02 3.56 -15.67
CA TRP A 33 -1.34 3.38 -16.21
C TRP A 33 -2.31 2.75 -15.23
N PHE A 34 -1.89 1.76 -14.46
CA PHE A 34 -2.75 0.88 -13.67
C PHE A 34 -2.57 1.00 -12.16
N GLY A 35 -1.53 1.68 -11.67
CA GLY A 35 -1.34 1.99 -10.26
C GLY A 35 -2.39 2.96 -9.75
N LEU A 36 -2.84 2.77 -8.50
CA LEU A 36 -3.85 3.61 -7.87
C LEU A 36 -3.22 4.94 -7.44
N ARG A 37 -3.74 6.03 -7.98
CA ARG A 37 -3.33 7.40 -7.67
C ARG A 37 -4.29 8.10 -6.72
N TYR A 38 -3.91 9.26 -6.28
CA TYR A 38 -4.78 10.15 -5.52
C TYR A 38 -6.05 10.44 -6.33
N ILE A 39 -7.21 10.32 -5.66
CA ILE A 39 -8.52 10.34 -6.34
C ILE A 39 -8.86 11.65 -7.04
N PHE A 40 -8.20 12.76 -6.66
CA PHE A 40 -8.36 14.07 -7.28
C PHE A 40 -7.21 14.45 -8.23
N ALA A 41 -6.20 13.59 -8.39
CA ALA A 41 -5.15 13.81 -9.36
C ALA A 41 -5.70 13.69 -10.80
N ASP A 42 -5.21 14.52 -11.73
CA ASP A 42 -5.61 14.49 -13.15
C ASP A 42 -5.36 13.14 -13.83
N SER A 43 -4.39 12.37 -13.31
CA SER A 43 -3.99 11.04 -13.79
C SER A 43 -4.80 9.90 -13.17
N PHE A 44 -5.69 10.17 -12.20
CA PHE A 44 -6.56 9.14 -11.61
C PHE A 44 -7.59 8.61 -12.62
N ARG A 45 -7.83 7.29 -12.55
CA ARG A 45 -8.90 6.61 -13.29
C ARG A 45 -9.57 5.57 -12.39
N PRO A 46 -10.91 5.46 -12.40
CA PRO A 46 -11.63 4.56 -11.47
C PRO A 46 -11.22 3.08 -11.55
N TYR A 47 -10.77 2.59 -12.71
CA TYR A 47 -10.31 1.21 -12.84
C TYR A 47 -9.07 0.91 -12.00
N GLN A 48 -8.30 1.94 -11.62
CA GLN A 48 -7.09 1.80 -10.80
C GLN A 48 -7.37 1.18 -9.43
N PHE A 49 -8.59 1.31 -8.89
CA PHE A 49 -9.01 0.61 -7.68
C PHE A 49 -8.91 -0.92 -7.76
N ILE A 50 -8.89 -1.47 -8.96
CA ILE A 50 -8.79 -2.92 -9.19
C ILE A 50 -7.48 -3.29 -9.88
N THR A 51 -7.06 -2.51 -10.89
CA THR A 51 -5.91 -2.88 -11.72
C THR A 51 -4.58 -2.84 -10.96
N HIS A 52 -4.44 -1.97 -9.97
CA HIS A 52 -3.24 -1.90 -9.13
C HIS A 52 -2.90 -3.23 -8.45
N LEU A 53 -3.92 -4.08 -8.18
CA LEU A 53 -3.73 -5.40 -7.55
C LEU A 53 -2.87 -6.36 -8.39
N PHE A 54 -2.73 -6.10 -9.67
CA PHE A 54 -2.02 -6.96 -10.62
C PHE A 54 -0.67 -6.39 -11.07
N VAL A 55 -0.36 -5.15 -10.70
CA VAL A 55 0.89 -4.47 -11.04
C VAL A 55 1.84 -4.49 -9.84
N HIS A 56 3.13 -4.72 -10.07
CA HIS A 56 4.14 -4.79 -9.02
C HIS A 56 5.35 -3.94 -9.36
N GLY A 57 5.87 -3.19 -8.37
CA GLY A 57 7.00 -2.29 -8.55
C GLY A 57 8.35 -3.00 -8.72
N SER A 58 8.47 -4.27 -8.29
CA SER A 58 9.70 -5.05 -8.40
C SER A 58 9.45 -6.55 -8.36
N PHE A 59 10.47 -7.34 -8.76
CA PHE A 59 10.44 -8.79 -8.63
C PHE A 59 10.24 -9.23 -7.17
N TRP A 60 10.93 -8.62 -6.21
CA TRP A 60 10.81 -8.98 -4.80
C TRP A 60 9.43 -8.64 -4.22
N HIS A 61 8.83 -7.54 -4.68
CA HIS A 61 7.46 -7.17 -4.33
C HIS A 61 6.46 -8.22 -4.84
N LEU A 62 6.56 -8.62 -6.12
CA LEU A 62 5.76 -9.71 -6.67
C LEU A 62 6.00 -11.02 -5.91
N PHE A 63 7.26 -11.40 -5.70
CA PHE A 63 7.62 -12.67 -5.06
C PHE A 63 6.99 -12.78 -3.66
N GLY A 64 7.10 -11.75 -2.82
CA GLY A 64 6.50 -11.74 -1.48
C GLY A 64 4.99 -11.94 -1.52
N ASN A 65 4.28 -11.21 -2.39
CA ASN A 65 2.84 -11.33 -2.56
C ASN A 65 2.43 -12.73 -3.06
N MET A 66 3.08 -13.21 -4.10
CA MET A 66 2.76 -14.50 -4.71
C MET A 66 3.14 -15.67 -3.80
N PHE A 67 4.20 -15.56 -3.04
CA PHE A 67 4.61 -16.56 -2.05
C PHE A 67 3.57 -16.69 -0.93
N ALA A 68 3.09 -15.58 -0.38
CA ALA A 68 2.03 -15.61 0.62
C ALA A 68 0.70 -16.15 0.04
N LEU A 69 0.32 -15.72 -1.16
CA LEU A 69 -0.86 -16.24 -1.87
C LEU A 69 -0.74 -17.75 -2.12
N PHE A 70 0.43 -18.23 -2.53
CA PHE A 70 0.71 -19.64 -2.78
C PHE A 70 0.57 -20.50 -1.50
N ILE A 71 1.06 -20.00 -0.36
CA ILE A 71 1.03 -20.76 0.91
C ILE A 71 -0.38 -20.76 1.53
N PHE A 72 -1.01 -19.60 1.63
CA PHE A 72 -2.23 -19.43 2.42
C PHE A 72 -3.50 -19.51 1.58
N GLY A 73 -3.45 -19.08 0.33
CA GLY A 73 -4.61 -19.01 -0.57
C GLY A 73 -5.32 -20.35 -0.79
N PRO A 74 -4.61 -21.45 -1.10
CA PRO A 74 -5.26 -22.74 -1.38
C PRO A 74 -6.07 -23.28 -0.20
N MET A 75 -5.66 -23.02 1.05
CA MET A 75 -6.42 -23.47 2.21
C MET A 75 -7.75 -22.74 2.31
N LEU A 76 -7.77 -21.43 2.10
CA LEU A 76 -8.99 -20.61 2.10
C LEU A 76 -9.90 -20.96 0.91
N GLU A 77 -9.33 -21.13 -0.29
CA GLU A 77 -10.11 -21.50 -1.47
C GLU A 77 -10.78 -22.87 -1.32
N ARG A 78 -10.13 -23.85 -0.67
CA ARG A 78 -10.74 -25.16 -0.37
C ARG A 78 -11.91 -25.05 0.62
N VAL A 79 -11.81 -24.16 1.60
CA VAL A 79 -12.89 -23.95 2.59
C VAL A 79 -14.09 -23.23 2.00
N TRP A 80 -13.86 -22.23 1.15
CA TRP A 80 -14.93 -21.35 0.66
C TRP A 80 -15.41 -21.68 -0.75
N GLY A 81 -14.62 -22.42 -1.51
CA GLY A 81 -14.79 -22.62 -2.94
C GLY A 81 -14.27 -21.44 -3.76
N ALA A 82 -14.07 -21.68 -5.04
CA ALA A 82 -13.41 -20.75 -5.98
C ALA A 82 -14.10 -19.36 -6.05
N GLN A 83 -15.43 -19.34 -6.18
CA GLN A 83 -16.15 -18.07 -6.34
C GLN A 83 -16.06 -17.16 -5.10
N ARG A 84 -16.25 -17.74 -3.90
CA ARG A 84 -16.17 -16.96 -2.66
C ARG A 84 -14.73 -16.50 -2.38
N PHE A 85 -13.74 -17.33 -2.69
CA PHE A 85 -12.34 -16.95 -2.53
C PHE A 85 -11.97 -15.79 -3.47
N LEU A 86 -12.37 -15.85 -4.76
CA LEU A 86 -12.14 -14.75 -5.69
C LEU A 86 -12.83 -13.46 -5.22
N LEU A 87 -14.10 -13.55 -4.80
CA LEU A 87 -14.84 -12.42 -4.27
C LEU A 87 -14.16 -11.84 -3.02
N PHE A 88 -13.69 -12.70 -2.11
CA PHE A 88 -12.94 -12.30 -0.94
C PHE A 88 -11.67 -11.52 -1.32
N TYR A 89 -10.87 -12.07 -2.24
CA TYR A 89 -9.64 -11.44 -2.73
C TYR A 89 -9.90 -10.04 -3.29
N LEU A 90 -10.91 -9.91 -4.15
CA LEU A 90 -11.26 -8.63 -4.77
C LEU A 90 -11.82 -7.62 -3.76
N ILE A 91 -12.70 -8.05 -2.83
CA ILE A 91 -13.26 -7.16 -1.82
C ILE A 91 -12.20 -6.70 -0.82
N THR A 92 -11.30 -7.57 -0.39
CA THR A 92 -10.22 -7.18 0.53
C THR A 92 -9.21 -6.27 -0.15
N GLY A 93 -8.90 -6.50 -1.43
CA GLY A 93 -8.09 -5.59 -2.24
C GLY A 93 -8.73 -4.22 -2.43
N LEU A 94 -10.03 -4.18 -2.77
CA LEU A 94 -10.77 -2.92 -2.87
C LEU A 94 -10.87 -2.20 -1.52
N GLY A 95 -11.12 -2.93 -0.42
CA GLY A 95 -11.15 -2.38 0.94
C GLY A 95 -9.80 -1.79 1.35
N ALA A 96 -8.71 -2.43 0.96
CA ALA A 96 -7.36 -1.91 1.11
C ALA A 96 -7.17 -0.57 0.38
N SER A 97 -7.59 -0.52 -0.88
CA SER A 97 -7.55 0.70 -1.70
C SER A 97 -8.37 1.84 -1.10
N LEU A 98 -9.55 1.54 -0.58
CA LEU A 98 -10.43 2.55 0.02
C LEU A 98 -9.81 3.14 1.29
N LEU A 99 -9.29 2.31 2.19
CA LEU A 99 -8.63 2.82 3.40
C LEU A 99 -7.36 3.62 3.06
N TYR A 100 -6.54 3.11 2.15
CA TYR A 100 -5.37 3.83 1.64
C TYR A 100 -5.76 5.19 1.07
N SER A 101 -6.78 5.24 0.20
CA SER A 101 -7.24 6.49 -0.41
C SER A 101 -7.77 7.49 0.61
N ALA A 102 -8.45 7.02 1.66
CA ALA A 102 -8.94 7.89 2.74
C ALA A 102 -7.78 8.51 3.54
N VAL A 103 -6.76 7.71 3.87
CA VAL A 103 -5.57 8.20 4.58
C VAL A 103 -4.76 9.14 3.68
N ASN A 104 -4.54 8.76 2.42
CA ASN A 104 -3.81 9.57 1.45
C ASN A 104 -4.50 10.92 1.20
N PHE A 105 -5.84 10.93 1.13
CA PHE A 105 -6.61 12.17 1.06
C PHE A 105 -6.33 13.09 2.26
N TYR A 106 -6.36 12.54 3.47
CA TYR A 106 -6.05 13.33 4.67
C TYR A 106 -4.61 13.88 4.63
N GLU A 107 -3.63 13.04 4.30
CA GLU A 107 -2.22 13.43 4.24
C GLU A 107 -1.95 14.52 3.19
N ILE A 108 -2.52 14.36 1.98
CA ILE A 108 -2.34 15.33 0.90
C ILE A 108 -2.99 16.67 1.28
N ASN A 109 -4.21 16.67 1.83
CA ASN A 109 -4.85 17.90 2.29
C ASN A 109 -4.00 18.64 3.35
N GLN A 110 -3.37 17.92 4.28
CA GLN A 110 -2.46 18.55 5.24
C GLN A 110 -1.24 19.18 4.54
N MET A 111 -0.65 18.45 3.60
CA MET A 111 0.49 18.93 2.80
C MET A 111 0.12 20.13 1.93
N GLU A 112 -1.05 20.13 1.26
CA GLU A 112 -1.55 21.27 0.48
C GLU A 112 -1.74 22.52 1.34
N ASN A 113 -2.33 22.37 2.53
CA ASN A 113 -2.53 23.49 3.43
C ASN A 113 -1.21 24.09 3.89
N ALA A 114 -0.23 23.25 4.26
CA ALA A 114 1.11 23.69 4.63
C ALA A 114 1.87 24.34 3.44
N ALA A 115 1.72 23.77 2.22
CA ALA A 115 2.28 24.37 1.01
C ALA A 115 1.69 25.75 0.72
N ARG A 116 0.37 25.92 0.91
CA ARG A 116 -0.31 27.21 0.75
C ARG A 116 0.22 28.24 1.73
N GLU A 117 0.46 27.87 2.98
CA GLU A 117 1.06 28.76 3.97
C GLU A 117 2.46 29.25 3.55
N VAL A 118 3.30 28.34 3.05
CA VAL A 118 4.62 28.68 2.50
C VAL A 118 4.50 29.62 1.27
N ILE A 119 3.48 29.43 0.43
CA ILE A 119 3.27 30.25 -0.77
C ILE A 119 2.78 31.67 -0.39
N GLU A 120 1.91 31.78 0.59
CA GLU A 120 1.36 33.05 1.06
C GLU A 120 2.38 33.84 1.91
N ASN A 121 3.10 33.17 2.79
CA ASN A 121 4.07 33.74 3.72
C ASN A 121 5.46 33.10 3.57
N PRO A 122 6.15 33.33 2.44
CA PRO A 122 7.40 32.65 2.13
C PRO A 122 8.54 33.10 3.05
N ALA A 123 9.06 32.15 3.83
CA ALA A 123 10.27 32.36 4.63
C ALA A 123 11.11 31.06 4.68
N PRO A 124 12.45 31.15 4.87
CA PRO A 124 13.31 29.97 4.88
C PRO A 124 12.92 28.91 5.91
N ASN A 125 12.57 29.33 7.14
CA ASN A 125 12.19 28.40 8.21
C ASN A 125 10.90 27.64 7.88
N GLU A 126 9.86 28.33 7.42
CA GLU A 126 8.56 27.75 7.07
C GLU A 126 8.71 26.75 5.94
N PHE A 127 9.52 27.09 4.91
CA PHE A 127 9.80 26.16 3.82
C PHE A 127 10.60 24.93 4.30
N ALA A 128 11.60 25.12 5.18
CA ALA A 128 12.39 24.00 5.72
C ALA A 128 11.54 23.06 6.58
N VAL A 129 10.66 23.60 7.43
CA VAL A 129 9.70 22.82 8.23
C VAL A 129 8.74 22.05 7.31
N TYR A 130 8.17 22.71 6.31
CA TYR A 130 7.31 22.08 5.32
C TYR A 130 7.98 20.89 4.63
N VAL A 131 9.22 21.07 4.13
CA VAL A 131 9.97 19.99 3.47
C VAL A 131 10.24 18.84 4.45
N LYS A 132 10.63 19.15 5.70
CA LYS A 132 10.93 18.15 6.71
C LYS A 132 9.69 17.34 7.12
N ASP A 133 8.55 17.98 7.28
CA ASP A 133 7.35 17.35 7.82
C ASP A 133 6.57 16.56 6.74
N TYR A 134 6.61 17.03 5.48
CA TYR A 134 5.79 16.45 4.41
C TYR A 134 6.57 15.81 3.27
N ALA A 135 7.86 16.15 3.10
CA ALA A 135 8.68 15.71 1.99
C ALA A 135 10.15 15.47 2.41
N ASP A 136 10.38 14.85 3.56
CA ASP A 136 11.71 14.60 4.12
C ASP A 136 12.67 13.89 3.15
N TYR A 137 12.14 13.01 2.31
CA TYR A 137 12.89 12.37 1.21
C TYR A 137 13.51 13.35 0.21
N ALA A 138 12.99 14.58 0.09
CA ALA A 138 13.50 15.62 -0.79
C ALA A 138 14.53 16.53 -0.10
N TYR A 139 14.63 16.44 1.22
CA TYR A 139 15.51 17.31 2.01
C TYR A 139 16.97 17.30 1.53
N PRO A 140 17.60 16.12 1.26
CA PRO A 140 18.98 16.08 0.77
C PRO A 140 19.21 16.79 -0.56
N GLN A 141 18.21 16.78 -1.45
CA GLN A 141 18.30 17.47 -2.74
C GLN A 141 18.09 18.99 -2.61
N LEU A 142 17.36 19.41 -1.57
CA LEU A 142 17.03 20.82 -1.31
C LEU A 142 17.99 21.50 -0.33
N GLU A 143 18.93 20.77 0.29
CA GLU A 143 19.84 21.29 1.32
C GLU A 143 20.63 22.50 0.83
N SER A 144 21.23 22.44 -0.37
CA SER A 144 21.96 23.56 -0.97
C SER A 144 21.07 24.77 -1.24
N PHE A 145 19.84 24.55 -1.70
CA PHE A 145 18.86 25.61 -1.89
C PHE A 145 18.46 26.25 -0.56
N LEU A 146 18.18 25.45 0.46
CA LEU A 146 17.84 25.91 1.80
C LEU A 146 18.95 26.79 2.39
N GLY A 147 20.23 26.38 2.27
CA GLY A 147 21.37 27.18 2.71
C GLY A 147 21.40 28.55 2.04
N GLN A 148 21.27 28.61 0.72
CA GLN A 148 21.23 29.87 -0.02
C GLN A 148 20.02 30.75 0.37
N TYR A 149 18.87 30.14 0.65
CA TYR A 149 17.67 30.85 1.04
C TYR A 149 17.77 31.41 2.46
N TYR A 150 18.41 30.69 3.39
CA TYR A 150 18.72 31.21 4.72
C TYR A 150 19.70 32.41 4.69
N ASP A 151 20.72 32.33 3.84
CA ASP A 151 21.69 33.42 3.68
C ASP A 151 21.10 34.68 3.01
N ASN A 152 20.04 34.51 2.17
CA ASN A 152 19.45 35.58 1.39
C ASN A 152 17.91 35.54 1.44
N PRO A 153 17.28 35.75 2.61
CA PRO A 153 15.83 35.51 2.80
C PRO A 153 14.93 36.46 1.99
N ASN A 154 15.43 37.61 1.58
CA ASN A 154 14.69 38.64 0.80
C ASN A 154 14.96 38.54 -0.69
N ASN A 155 15.70 37.53 -1.18
CA ASN A 155 15.97 37.37 -2.60
C ASN A 155 14.71 36.89 -3.32
N SER A 156 14.18 37.71 -4.22
CA SER A 156 12.94 37.43 -4.96
C SER A 156 12.98 36.12 -5.78
N SER A 157 14.16 35.77 -6.32
CA SER A 157 14.34 34.52 -7.08
C SER A 157 14.24 33.30 -6.16
N LEU A 158 14.86 33.33 -4.97
CA LEU A 158 14.80 32.23 -4.00
C LEU A 158 13.41 32.09 -3.40
N ILE A 159 12.71 33.21 -3.15
CA ILE A 159 11.30 33.22 -2.75
C ILE A 159 10.42 32.55 -3.83
N ALA A 160 10.60 32.92 -5.09
CA ALA A 160 9.84 32.31 -6.18
C ALA A 160 10.11 30.80 -6.33
N GLN A 161 11.37 30.39 -6.17
CA GLN A 161 11.76 28.99 -6.21
C GLN A 161 11.18 28.18 -5.03
N SER A 162 11.16 28.73 -3.79
CA SER A 162 10.55 28.03 -2.65
C SER A 162 9.07 27.76 -2.86
N LYS A 163 8.32 28.72 -3.40
CA LYS A 163 6.92 28.58 -3.77
C LYS A 163 6.72 27.50 -4.84
N GLN A 164 7.58 27.50 -5.86
CA GLN A 164 7.54 26.51 -6.93
C GLN A 164 7.83 25.09 -6.38
N TYR A 165 8.84 24.95 -5.54
CA TYR A 165 9.15 23.65 -4.90
C TYR A 165 8.01 23.17 -4.01
N ALA A 166 7.38 24.06 -3.23
CA ALA A 166 6.24 23.68 -2.40
C ALA A 166 5.10 23.07 -3.24
N SER A 167 4.72 23.72 -4.35
CA SER A 167 3.72 23.18 -5.28
C SER A 167 4.16 21.86 -5.93
N GLN A 168 5.39 21.78 -6.42
CA GLN A 168 5.91 20.58 -7.09
C GLN A 168 5.97 19.35 -6.16
N LEU A 169 6.21 19.56 -4.86
CA LEU A 169 6.22 18.49 -3.89
C LEU A 169 4.81 17.92 -3.65
N VAL A 170 3.78 18.78 -3.64
CA VAL A 170 2.37 18.35 -3.61
C VAL A 170 2.05 17.54 -4.86
N ASP A 171 2.28 18.13 -6.05
CA ASP A 171 2.02 17.46 -7.34
C ASP A 171 2.71 16.09 -7.43
N ARG A 172 3.94 15.99 -6.92
CA ARG A 172 4.66 14.73 -6.86
C ARG A 172 3.97 13.73 -5.95
N LYS A 173 3.54 14.14 -4.74
CA LYS A 173 2.86 13.26 -3.77
C LYS A 173 1.55 12.73 -4.33
N GLU A 174 0.74 13.56 -4.98
CA GLU A 174 -0.52 13.18 -5.63
C GLU A 174 -0.33 12.13 -6.72
N ASN A 175 0.80 12.21 -7.43
CA ASN A 175 1.10 11.35 -8.57
C ASN A 175 1.91 10.09 -8.22
N ILE A 176 2.21 9.82 -6.95
CA ILE A 176 2.82 8.55 -6.54
C ILE A 176 1.77 7.43 -6.61
N PRO A 177 1.94 6.44 -7.50
CA PRO A 177 0.97 5.36 -7.61
C PRO A 177 1.18 4.28 -6.56
N MET A 178 0.11 3.82 -5.92
CA MET A 178 0.12 2.59 -5.13
C MET A 178 -0.08 1.39 -6.06
N VAL A 179 0.74 0.34 -5.88
CA VAL A 179 0.67 -0.91 -6.66
C VAL A 179 0.85 -2.14 -5.76
N GLY A 180 0.35 -3.27 -6.21
CA GLY A 180 0.57 -4.57 -5.58
C GLY A 180 -0.68 -5.25 -5.04
N ALA A 181 -0.62 -6.57 -4.99
CA ALA A 181 -1.66 -7.44 -4.43
C ALA A 181 -1.67 -7.44 -2.89
N SER A 182 -0.74 -6.74 -2.24
CA SER A 182 -0.46 -6.90 -0.82
C SER A 182 -1.68 -6.63 0.07
N GLY A 183 -2.52 -5.66 -0.23
CA GLY A 183 -3.76 -5.44 0.52
C GLY A 183 -4.67 -6.67 0.56
N ALA A 184 -4.88 -7.32 -0.59
CA ALA A 184 -5.65 -8.57 -0.65
C ALA A 184 -4.90 -9.73 0.04
N VAL A 185 -3.58 -9.78 -0.05
CA VAL A 185 -2.73 -10.79 0.61
C VAL A 185 -2.79 -10.64 2.13
N PHE A 186 -2.75 -9.43 2.66
CA PHE A 186 -2.95 -9.18 4.10
C PHE A 186 -4.37 -9.56 4.54
N GLY A 187 -5.36 -9.38 3.67
CA GLY A 187 -6.69 -9.95 3.86
C GLY A 187 -6.67 -11.48 3.97
N ILE A 188 -5.95 -12.17 3.09
CA ILE A 188 -5.74 -13.63 3.14
C ILE A 188 -5.08 -14.05 4.46
N LEU A 189 -4.03 -13.35 4.89
CA LEU A 189 -3.35 -13.61 6.17
C LEU A 189 -4.29 -13.46 7.35
N MET A 190 -5.09 -12.39 7.40
CA MET A 190 -6.09 -12.18 8.45
C MET A 190 -7.12 -13.30 8.48
N ALA A 191 -7.69 -13.67 7.33
CA ALA A 191 -8.65 -14.76 7.24
C ALA A 191 -8.04 -16.09 7.67
N PHE A 192 -6.80 -16.36 7.30
CA PHE A 192 -6.08 -17.55 7.71
C PHE A 192 -5.90 -17.62 9.24
N GLY A 193 -5.46 -16.51 9.85
CA GLY A 193 -5.32 -16.42 11.32
C GLY A 193 -6.65 -16.58 12.07
N LEU A 194 -7.77 -16.16 11.48
CA LEU A 194 -9.11 -16.32 12.07
C LEU A 194 -9.69 -17.72 11.92
N LEU A 195 -9.45 -18.39 10.78
CA LEU A 195 -10.01 -19.71 10.48
C LEU A 195 -9.11 -20.86 10.97
N PHE A 196 -7.81 -20.64 10.98
CA PHE A 196 -6.81 -21.63 11.35
C PHE A 196 -5.88 -21.14 12.48
N PRO A 197 -6.42 -20.64 13.61
CA PRO A 197 -5.67 -19.86 14.61
C PRO A 197 -4.52 -20.62 15.27
N ASN A 198 -4.62 -21.92 15.34
CA ASN A 198 -3.63 -22.76 16.01
C ASN A 198 -2.66 -23.48 15.05
N THR A 199 -2.77 -23.20 13.74
CA THR A 199 -1.81 -23.72 12.76
C THR A 199 -0.42 -23.17 13.06
N GLU A 200 0.56 -24.05 13.13
CA GLU A 200 1.95 -23.69 13.35
C GLU A 200 2.61 -23.28 12.03
N LEU A 201 3.16 -22.08 12.02
CA LEU A 201 3.89 -21.49 10.88
C LEU A 201 5.38 -21.55 11.20
N PHE A 202 6.14 -22.17 10.30
CA PHE A 202 7.60 -22.19 10.35
C PHE A 202 8.12 -21.05 9.48
N LEU A 203 8.66 -20.02 10.12
CA LEU A 203 9.27 -18.89 9.43
C LEU A 203 10.72 -19.23 9.07
N LEU A 204 11.14 -18.83 7.85
CA LEU A 204 12.42 -19.27 7.26
C LEU A 204 13.65 -19.05 8.16
N PHE A 205 13.67 -17.99 8.95
CA PHE A 205 14.80 -17.62 9.82
C PHE A 205 14.48 -17.70 11.31
N PHE A 206 13.32 -18.24 11.67
CA PHE A 206 12.91 -18.39 13.07
C PHE A 206 12.81 -19.87 13.43
N PRO A 207 13.61 -20.37 14.40
CA PRO A 207 13.74 -21.81 14.65
C PRO A 207 12.53 -22.44 15.37
N PHE A 208 11.58 -21.63 15.81
CA PHE A 208 10.41 -22.13 16.54
C PHE A 208 9.12 -21.84 15.75
N PRO A 209 8.15 -22.78 15.75
CA PRO A 209 6.86 -22.53 15.12
C PRO A 209 6.06 -21.46 15.89
N ILE A 210 5.40 -20.58 15.15
CA ILE A 210 4.51 -19.55 15.69
C ILE A 210 3.08 -19.89 15.25
N LYS A 211 2.12 -19.88 16.20
CA LYS A 211 0.70 -20.07 15.84
C LYS A 211 0.21 -18.91 14.97
N ALA A 212 -0.56 -19.22 13.93
CA ALA A 212 -1.05 -18.26 12.93
C ALA A 212 -1.73 -17.02 13.54
N LYS A 213 -2.53 -17.19 14.60
CA LYS A 213 -3.18 -16.07 15.31
C LYS A 213 -2.18 -15.06 15.87
N TYR A 214 -1.04 -15.50 16.39
CA TYR A 214 -0.02 -14.60 16.93
C TYR A 214 0.77 -13.94 15.81
N PHE A 215 1.13 -14.70 14.78
CA PHE A 215 1.81 -14.17 13.61
C PHE A 215 1.01 -13.03 12.99
N VAL A 216 -0.29 -13.24 12.72
CA VAL A 216 -1.18 -12.23 12.11
C VAL A 216 -1.39 -11.03 13.03
N LEU A 217 -1.55 -11.26 14.36
CA LEU A 217 -1.68 -10.17 15.33
C LEU A 217 -0.43 -9.29 15.36
N PHE A 218 0.75 -9.87 15.51
CA PHE A 218 1.99 -9.10 15.59
C PHE A 218 2.32 -8.42 14.28
N TYR A 219 2.03 -9.06 13.15
CA TYR A 219 2.24 -8.43 11.85
C TYR A 219 1.28 -7.25 11.65
N GLY A 220 0.02 -7.38 12.03
CA GLY A 220 -0.92 -6.25 12.00
C GLY A 220 -0.52 -5.09 12.93
N LEU A 221 0.01 -5.38 14.12
CA LEU A 221 0.55 -4.36 15.04
C LEU A 221 1.80 -3.69 14.46
N TYR A 222 2.66 -4.43 13.78
CA TYR A 222 3.82 -3.89 13.07
C TYR A 222 3.39 -2.93 11.94
N GLU A 223 2.43 -3.35 11.11
CA GLU A 223 1.87 -2.48 10.04
C GLU A 223 1.24 -1.19 10.61
N LEU A 224 0.57 -1.31 11.76
CA LEU A 224 0.00 -0.15 12.44
C LEU A 224 1.09 0.79 12.96
N TRP A 225 2.11 0.25 13.60
CA TRP A 225 3.24 1.03 14.09
C TRP A 225 3.94 1.76 12.95
N THR A 226 4.39 1.03 11.93
CA THR A 226 5.14 1.62 10.80
C THR A 226 4.30 2.60 9.99
N GLY A 227 2.99 2.39 9.89
CA GLY A 227 2.07 3.33 9.24
C GLY A 227 2.01 4.71 9.92
N PHE A 228 2.26 4.78 11.23
CA PHE A 228 2.32 6.04 11.98
C PHE A 228 3.74 6.60 12.12
N ASP A 229 4.77 5.74 12.15
CA ASP A 229 6.16 6.14 12.46
C ASP A 229 6.87 6.84 11.29
N ARG A 230 6.30 6.84 10.08
CA ARG A 230 6.80 7.53 8.87
C ARG A 230 8.32 7.48 8.72
N VAL A 231 8.88 6.27 8.63
CA VAL A 231 10.32 6.09 8.41
C VAL A 231 10.72 6.67 7.05
N PRO A 232 11.70 7.60 6.99
CA PRO A 232 12.17 8.15 5.72
C PRO A 232 12.58 7.06 4.73
N GLY A 233 12.06 7.14 3.50
CA GLY A 233 12.34 6.15 2.46
C GLY A 233 11.47 4.89 2.49
N ASP A 234 10.54 4.76 3.44
CA ASP A 234 9.55 3.70 3.43
C ASP A 234 8.48 3.99 2.37
N ASN A 235 8.39 3.08 1.38
CA ASN A 235 7.43 3.16 0.28
C ASN A 235 6.29 2.13 0.44
N VAL A 236 6.14 1.53 1.62
CA VAL A 236 5.11 0.52 1.88
C VAL A 236 3.78 1.19 2.21
N ALA A 237 2.71 0.75 1.57
CA ALA A 237 1.36 1.25 1.82
C ALA A 237 0.73 0.54 3.05
N HIS A 238 1.25 0.81 4.25
CA HIS A 238 0.83 0.15 5.50
C HIS A 238 -0.68 0.22 5.74
N PHE A 239 -1.30 1.36 5.46
CA PHE A 239 -2.76 1.51 5.59
C PHE A 239 -3.55 0.70 4.56
N ALA A 240 -2.97 0.37 3.40
CA ALA A 240 -3.59 -0.60 2.48
C ALA A 240 -3.57 -2.01 3.08
N HIS A 241 -2.47 -2.42 3.71
CA HIS A 241 -2.38 -3.71 4.41
C HIS A 241 -3.42 -3.81 5.53
N LEU A 242 -3.51 -2.80 6.38
CA LEU A 242 -4.50 -2.72 7.45
C LEU A 242 -5.94 -2.70 6.91
N GLY A 243 -6.18 -2.01 5.80
CA GLY A 243 -7.47 -2.01 5.11
C GLY A 243 -7.87 -3.41 4.65
N GLY A 244 -6.95 -4.14 4.01
CA GLY A 244 -7.16 -5.53 3.63
C GLY A 244 -7.50 -6.43 4.82
N MET A 245 -6.75 -6.29 5.93
CA MET A 245 -7.03 -7.03 7.16
C MET A 245 -8.40 -6.68 7.77
N LEU A 246 -8.78 -5.41 7.81
CA LEU A 246 -10.06 -4.94 8.34
C LEU A 246 -11.23 -5.51 7.54
N PHE A 247 -11.20 -5.38 6.22
CA PHE A 247 -12.26 -5.91 5.35
C PHE A 247 -12.33 -7.44 5.41
N ALA A 248 -11.19 -8.11 5.52
CA ALA A 248 -11.15 -9.56 5.74
C ALA A 248 -11.81 -9.96 7.06
N PHE A 249 -11.50 -9.25 8.15
CA PHE A 249 -12.12 -9.50 9.46
C PHE A 249 -13.64 -9.38 9.39
N ILE A 250 -14.15 -8.31 8.75
CA ILE A 250 -15.59 -8.08 8.59
C ILE A 250 -16.21 -9.21 7.76
N LEU A 251 -15.64 -9.56 6.60
CA LEU A 251 -16.17 -10.61 5.72
C LEU A 251 -16.22 -11.98 6.40
N VAL A 252 -15.13 -12.37 7.08
CA VAL A 252 -15.09 -13.66 7.79
C VAL A 252 -16.16 -13.71 8.89
N ARG A 253 -16.37 -12.62 9.62
CA ARG A 253 -17.43 -12.54 10.66
C ARG A 253 -18.83 -12.66 10.05
N LEU A 254 -19.10 -11.95 8.96
CA LEU A 254 -20.40 -11.98 8.27
C LEU A 254 -20.68 -13.39 7.67
N TRP A 255 -19.67 -14.04 7.14
CA TRP A 255 -19.84 -15.37 6.54
C TRP A 255 -20.02 -16.47 7.59
N ARG A 256 -19.35 -16.37 8.75
CA ARG A 256 -19.58 -17.30 9.87
C ARG A 256 -21.01 -17.24 10.40
N ASN A 257 -21.58 -16.06 10.57
CA ASN A 257 -22.94 -15.92 11.09
C ASN A 257 -24.00 -16.51 10.15
N LYS A 258 -23.76 -16.51 8.82
CA LYS A 258 -24.69 -17.14 7.85
C LYS A 258 -24.66 -18.66 7.88
N GLN A 259 -23.57 -19.28 8.32
CA GLN A 259 -23.47 -20.74 8.45
C GLN A 259 -24.18 -21.28 9.71
N ASN A 260 -24.34 -20.47 10.76
CA ASN A 260 -25.04 -20.86 11.98
C ASN A 260 -26.58 -20.76 11.90
N THR A 261 -27.13 -20.30 10.76
CA THR A 261 -28.59 -20.21 10.56
C THR A 261 -29.17 -21.36 9.75
N PHE A 262 -28.40 -22.40 9.46
CA PHE A 262 -28.85 -23.61 8.74
C PHE A 262 -28.79 -24.91 9.56
N TYR A 263 -28.77 -24.80 10.91
CA TYR A 263 -28.99 -25.96 11.80
C TYR A 263 -30.03 -25.62 12.86
#